data_cab82bdfc5b47a6f268e161dc0734ac7
#
_entry.id   cab82bdfc5b47a6f268e161dc0734ac7
#
_cell.length_a   1.000
_cell.length_b   1.000
_cell.length_c   1.000
_cell.angle_alpha   90.00
_cell.angle_beta   90.00
_cell.angle_gamma   90.00
#
_symmetry.space_group_name_H-M   'P 1'
#
loop_
_entity.id
_entity.type
_entity.pdbx_description
1 polymer ?
#
loop_
_entity_poly.entity_id
_entity_poly.type
_entity_poly.pdbx_seq_one_letter_code
_entity_poly.pdbx_strand_id
1 'polypeptide(L)'
;MKIVFATIVALFFSLNITQAQPANDEGETGLRVPRFVSLRYNLINARSGPGTRYPIEWVYMHQSSPVEIIAEFEDWRKIKDWQGSESWVHKSGLSGKRFIKIVNIGENNIYAKDDYSSKVIAKVEDEVVGEIKKCPVNNSFCLIKFGNIEGWLPRQILYGVYPDEIID
;
A
#
# COMPACT_ATOMS: atom_id res chain seq x y z
N MET A 1 74.13 17.74 20.51
CA MET A 1 72.73 17.57 20.91
C MET A 1 71.90 17.67 19.62
N LYS A 2 71.54 16.50 19.01
CA LYS A 2 70.78 16.44 17.74
C LYS A 2 69.32 16.24 18.06
N ILE A 3 68.47 17.19 17.70
CA ILE A 3 67.02 17.13 17.87
C ILE A 3 66.44 16.51 16.60
N VAL A 4 65.80 15.34 16.72
CA VAL A 4 65.10 14.65 15.63
C VAL A 4 63.63 15.09 15.69
N PHE A 5 63.18 15.81 14.68
CA PHE A 5 61.76 16.12 14.50
C PHE A 5 61.06 14.91 13.84
N ALA A 6 60.16 14.25 14.56
CA ALA A 6 59.29 13.23 14.02
C ALA A 6 58.03 13.91 13.42
N THR A 7 57.90 13.85 12.11
CA THR A 7 56.70 14.34 11.39
C THR A 7 55.60 13.26 11.45
N ILE A 8 54.52 13.53 12.15
CA ILE A 8 53.35 12.67 12.18
C ILE A 8 52.48 13.03 10.94
N VAL A 9 52.43 12.12 9.98
CA VAL A 9 51.53 12.20 8.83
C VAL A 9 50.18 11.60 9.26
N ALA A 10 49.16 12.48 9.48
CA ALA A 10 47.80 12.06 9.74
C ALA A 10 47.10 11.71 8.40
N LEU A 11 46.86 10.41 8.16
CA LEU A 11 46.01 9.96 7.06
C LEU A 11 44.55 10.23 7.40
N PHE A 12 43.96 11.22 6.75
CA PHE A 12 42.51 11.43 6.75
C PHE A 12 41.88 10.40 5.82
N PHE A 13 41.27 9.37 6.39
CA PHE A 13 40.37 8.46 5.70
C PHE A 13 39.01 9.17 5.51
N SER A 14 38.75 9.70 4.33
CA SER A 14 37.44 10.24 3.97
C SER A 14 36.47 9.09 3.78
N LEU A 15 35.58 8.85 4.75
CA LEU A 15 34.42 7.99 4.58
C LEU A 15 33.44 8.65 3.59
N ASN A 16 33.45 8.16 2.35
CA ASN A 16 32.39 8.46 1.39
C ASN A 16 31.12 7.73 1.83
N ILE A 17 30.23 8.43 2.51
CA ILE A 17 28.87 7.97 2.77
C ILE A 17 28.12 8.09 1.44
N THR A 18 28.04 6.99 0.70
CA THR A 18 27.15 6.89 -0.47
C THR A 18 25.72 6.91 0.07
N GLN A 19 25.05 8.05 -0.05
CA GLN A 19 23.62 8.11 0.18
C GLN A 19 22.95 7.27 -0.91
N ALA A 20 22.35 6.15 -0.51
CA ALA A 20 21.48 5.38 -1.38
C ALA A 20 20.27 6.29 -1.70
N GLN A 21 20.17 6.78 -2.94
CA GLN A 21 18.95 7.40 -3.44
C GLN A 21 17.84 6.36 -3.36
N PRO A 22 16.61 6.75 -2.94
CA PRO A 22 15.48 5.86 -3.04
C PRO A 22 15.33 5.51 -4.52
N ALA A 23 15.41 4.22 -4.85
CA ALA A 23 15.13 3.73 -6.17
C ALA A 23 13.70 4.18 -6.52
N ASN A 24 13.55 4.99 -7.56
CA ASN A 24 12.26 5.19 -8.19
C ASN A 24 11.95 3.88 -8.91
N ASP A 25 11.32 2.95 -8.21
CA ASP A 25 10.88 1.70 -8.78
C ASP A 25 9.65 1.99 -9.67
N GLU A 26 9.92 2.45 -10.90
CA GLU A 26 8.93 2.44 -11.95
C GLU A 26 8.80 1.00 -12.44
N GLY A 27 7.58 0.45 -12.41
CA GLY A 27 7.30 -0.85 -12.99
C GLY A 27 7.41 -0.81 -14.52
N GLU A 28 7.34 -1.97 -15.18
CA GLU A 28 7.36 -2.09 -16.64
C GLU A 28 6.30 -1.23 -17.35
N THR A 29 5.23 -0.87 -16.65
CA THR A 29 4.15 0.00 -17.17
C THR A 29 4.46 1.49 -17.05
N GLY A 30 5.59 1.90 -16.47
CA GLY A 30 5.90 3.28 -16.13
C GLY A 30 5.09 3.80 -14.93
N LEU A 31 4.30 2.94 -14.28
CA LEU A 31 3.59 3.28 -13.05
C LEU A 31 4.45 2.92 -11.85
N ARG A 32 4.32 3.75 -10.81
CA ARG A 32 5.05 3.52 -9.56
C ARG A 32 4.75 2.14 -8.95
N VAL A 33 5.78 1.47 -8.46
CA VAL A 33 5.72 0.25 -7.67
C VAL A 33 6.48 0.52 -6.34
N PRO A 34 5.94 0.22 -5.17
CA PRO A 34 4.62 -0.38 -4.96
C PRO A 34 3.45 0.61 -5.15
N ARG A 35 2.26 0.07 -5.42
CA ARG A 35 1.02 0.84 -5.49
C ARG A 35 -0.20 0.01 -5.15
N PHE A 36 -1.22 0.63 -4.56
CA PHE A 36 -2.50 -0.01 -4.32
C PHE A 36 -3.41 0.01 -5.54
N VAL A 37 -4.08 -1.12 -5.75
CA VAL A 37 -5.15 -1.37 -6.73
C VAL A 37 -6.23 -2.21 -6.07
N SER A 38 -7.28 -2.59 -6.80
CA SER A 38 -8.30 -3.50 -6.29
C SER A 38 -8.55 -4.68 -7.23
N LEU A 39 -9.08 -5.76 -6.68
CA LEU A 39 -9.55 -6.92 -7.45
C LEU A 39 -10.78 -6.54 -8.27
N ARG A 40 -10.77 -6.89 -9.56
CA ARG A 40 -11.84 -6.52 -10.49
C ARG A 40 -13.05 -7.45 -10.41
N TYR A 41 -12.84 -8.73 -10.09
CA TYR A 41 -13.83 -9.79 -10.14
C TYR A 41 -13.88 -10.56 -8.82
N ASN A 42 -14.96 -11.30 -8.61
CA ASN A 42 -15.12 -12.16 -7.45
C ASN A 42 -14.24 -13.42 -7.48
N LEU A 43 -13.75 -13.83 -8.65
CA LEU A 43 -12.89 -15.00 -8.78
C LEU A 43 -11.63 -14.60 -9.55
N ILE A 44 -10.49 -14.59 -8.86
CA ILE A 44 -9.18 -14.29 -9.43
C ILE A 44 -8.17 -15.32 -9.00
N ASN A 45 -7.63 -16.06 -9.98
CA ASN A 45 -6.58 -17.04 -9.74
C ASN A 45 -5.27 -16.35 -9.35
N ALA A 46 -4.74 -16.73 -8.21
CA ALA A 46 -3.43 -16.33 -7.69
C ALA A 46 -2.45 -17.48 -7.90
N ARG A 47 -1.32 -17.19 -8.54
CA ARG A 47 -0.34 -18.20 -8.98
C ARG A 47 1.01 -17.98 -8.32
N SER A 48 1.81 -19.03 -8.28
CA SER A 48 3.17 -19.01 -7.74
C SER A 48 4.16 -18.25 -8.63
N GLY A 49 3.79 -17.93 -9.89
CA GLY A 49 4.67 -17.23 -10.84
C GLY A 49 3.91 -16.52 -11.95
N PRO A 50 4.61 -15.67 -12.73
CA PRO A 50 4.04 -14.85 -13.78
C PRO A 50 3.77 -15.65 -15.05
N GLY A 51 2.63 -16.34 -15.12
CA GLY A 51 2.23 -17.10 -16.29
C GLY A 51 1.18 -18.16 -15.99
N THR A 52 0.42 -18.56 -17.01
CA THR A 52 -0.61 -19.61 -16.89
C THR A 52 -0.03 -21.00 -16.61
N ARG A 53 1.25 -21.22 -16.93
CA ARG A 53 1.99 -22.47 -16.62
C ARG A 53 2.27 -22.70 -15.14
N TYR A 54 2.25 -21.62 -14.35
CA TYR A 54 2.47 -21.71 -12.91
C TYR A 54 1.20 -22.18 -12.20
N PRO A 55 1.33 -23.03 -11.16
CA PRO A 55 0.18 -23.54 -10.43
C PRO A 55 -0.60 -22.39 -9.76
N ILE A 56 -1.92 -22.61 -9.62
CA ILE A 56 -2.78 -21.77 -8.80
C ILE A 56 -2.53 -22.18 -7.35
N GLU A 57 -2.17 -21.24 -6.50
CA GLU A 57 -1.97 -21.44 -5.07
C GLU A 57 -3.27 -21.22 -4.29
N TRP A 58 -4.04 -20.18 -4.69
CA TRP A 58 -5.37 -19.88 -4.15
C TRP A 58 -6.21 -19.06 -5.13
N VAL A 59 -7.44 -18.82 -4.75
CA VAL A 59 -8.37 -17.99 -5.53
C VAL A 59 -8.93 -16.89 -4.63
N TYR A 60 -8.74 -15.64 -5.02
CA TYR A 60 -9.42 -14.53 -4.36
C TYR A 60 -10.90 -14.51 -4.75
N MET A 61 -11.78 -14.35 -3.75
CA MET A 61 -13.23 -14.46 -3.93
C MET A 61 -14.00 -13.16 -3.71
N HIS A 62 -13.31 -12.07 -3.42
CA HIS A 62 -13.96 -10.80 -3.07
C HIS A 62 -13.55 -9.68 -4.03
N GLN A 63 -14.47 -9.27 -4.89
CA GLN A 63 -14.33 -8.09 -5.73
C GLN A 63 -14.08 -6.85 -4.89
N SER A 64 -13.34 -5.89 -5.43
CA SER A 64 -12.98 -4.63 -4.78
C SER A 64 -12.02 -4.74 -3.60
N SER A 65 -11.59 -5.94 -3.19
CA SER A 65 -10.56 -6.07 -2.17
C SER A 65 -9.28 -5.35 -2.59
N PRO A 66 -8.72 -4.49 -1.74
CA PRO A 66 -7.46 -3.83 -2.02
C PRO A 66 -6.30 -4.82 -2.00
N VAL A 67 -5.36 -4.65 -2.91
CA VAL A 67 -4.09 -5.36 -2.97
C VAL A 67 -2.98 -4.39 -3.39
N GLU A 68 -1.77 -4.64 -2.94
CA GLU A 68 -0.59 -3.85 -3.30
C GLU A 68 0.16 -4.54 -4.44
N ILE A 69 0.36 -3.88 -5.60
CA ILE A 69 1.27 -4.37 -6.64
C ILE A 69 2.69 -4.06 -6.18
N ILE A 70 3.50 -5.11 -6.02
CA ILE A 70 4.90 -5.01 -5.57
C ILE A 70 5.91 -5.33 -6.66
N ALA A 71 5.49 -5.95 -7.78
CA ALA A 71 6.30 -6.15 -8.97
C ALA A 71 5.43 -6.33 -10.23
N GLU A 72 6.01 -6.10 -11.39
CA GLU A 72 5.39 -6.29 -12.69
C GLU A 72 6.25 -7.21 -13.55
N PHE A 73 5.62 -8.02 -14.38
CA PHE A 73 6.27 -8.83 -15.41
C PHE A 73 5.27 -9.06 -16.55
N GLU A 74 5.50 -8.48 -17.71
CA GLU A 74 4.60 -8.54 -18.88
C GLU A 74 3.13 -8.24 -18.47
N ASP A 75 2.23 -9.22 -18.66
CA ASP A 75 0.82 -9.11 -18.29
C ASP A 75 0.50 -9.49 -16.84
N TRP A 76 1.54 -9.81 -16.05
CA TRP A 76 1.38 -10.29 -14.68
C TRP A 76 1.79 -9.23 -13.67
N ARG A 77 1.12 -9.27 -12.53
CA ARG A 77 1.40 -8.39 -11.38
C ARG A 77 1.62 -9.25 -10.16
N LYS A 78 2.75 -9.08 -9.50
CA LYS A 78 2.98 -9.63 -8.18
C LYS A 78 2.25 -8.74 -7.19
N ILE A 79 1.28 -9.31 -6.50
CA ILE A 79 0.49 -8.60 -5.51
C ILE A 79 0.80 -9.10 -4.11
N LYS A 80 0.63 -8.21 -3.14
CA LYS A 80 0.63 -8.53 -1.71
C LYS A 80 -0.72 -8.14 -1.14
N ASP A 81 -1.34 -9.05 -0.39
CA ASP A 81 -2.61 -8.81 0.28
C ASP A 81 -2.43 -8.24 1.70
N TRP A 82 -3.55 -7.96 2.37
CA TRP A 82 -3.57 -7.39 3.71
C TRP A 82 -2.99 -8.32 4.80
N GLN A 83 -2.89 -9.62 4.55
CA GLN A 83 -2.26 -10.61 5.42
C GLN A 83 -0.76 -10.76 5.13
N GLY A 84 -0.26 -10.09 4.09
CA GLY A 84 1.13 -10.16 3.67
C GLY A 84 1.44 -11.30 2.69
N SER A 85 0.42 -12.06 2.24
CA SER A 85 0.61 -13.13 1.25
C SER A 85 0.91 -12.55 -0.13
N GLU A 86 1.89 -13.12 -0.81
CA GLU A 86 2.34 -12.67 -2.13
C GLU A 86 2.01 -13.70 -3.21
N SER A 87 1.52 -13.25 -4.34
CA SER A 87 1.19 -14.10 -5.48
C SER A 87 1.16 -13.31 -6.79
N TRP A 88 1.09 -14.04 -7.90
CA TRP A 88 0.97 -13.46 -9.22
C TRP A 88 -0.47 -13.56 -9.75
N VAL A 89 -0.98 -12.42 -10.19
CA VAL A 89 -2.29 -12.33 -10.84
C VAL A 89 -2.16 -11.68 -12.22
N HIS A 90 -3.03 -12.06 -13.15
CA HIS A 90 -3.05 -11.41 -14.47
C HIS A 90 -3.63 -10.00 -14.35
N LYS A 91 -3.05 -9.03 -15.08
CA LYS A 91 -3.44 -7.60 -15.02
C LYS A 91 -4.92 -7.35 -15.26
N SER A 92 -5.59 -8.18 -16.09
CA SER A 92 -7.03 -8.04 -16.34
C SER A 92 -7.90 -8.28 -15.11
N GLY A 93 -7.37 -9.00 -14.10
CA GLY A 93 -8.03 -9.22 -12.81
C GLY A 93 -7.95 -8.04 -11.85
N LEU A 94 -7.22 -6.97 -12.24
CA LEU A 94 -7.01 -5.80 -11.41
C LEU A 94 -7.74 -4.57 -11.95
N SER A 95 -8.01 -3.61 -11.06
CA SER A 95 -8.66 -2.34 -11.36
C SER A 95 -7.93 -1.21 -10.63
N GLY A 96 -7.75 -0.08 -11.30
CA GLY A 96 -7.21 1.14 -10.69
C GLY A 96 -8.16 1.83 -9.72
N LYS A 97 -9.40 1.37 -9.57
CA LYS A 97 -10.32 1.90 -8.55
C LYS A 97 -9.77 1.64 -7.16
N ARG A 98 -9.87 2.66 -6.30
CA ARG A 98 -9.27 2.62 -4.97
C ARG A 98 -10.30 2.22 -3.92
N PHE A 99 -9.96 1.17 -3.21
CA PHE A 99 -10.73 0.66 -2.08
C PHE A 99 -9.83 0.47 -0.87
N ILE A 100 -10.44 0.41 0.31
CA ILE A 100 -9.78 0.04 1.57
C ILE A 100 -10.42 -1.21 2.15
N LYS A 101 -9.68 -1.86 3.03
CA LYS A 101 -10.18 -2.85 3.97
C LYS A 101 -9.93 -2.36 5.38
N ILE A 102 -10.91 -2.50 6.26
CA ILE A 102 -10.74 -2.23 7.70
C ILE A 102 -9.88 -3.36 8.29
N VAL A 103 -8.76 -3.00 8.92
CA VAL A 103 -7.83 -3.98 9.51
C VAL A 103 -7.74 -3.89 11.03
N ASN A 104 -8.46 -2.97 11.66
CA ASN A 104 -8.58 -2.89 13.12
C ASN A 104 -9.69 -3.80 13.60
N ILE A 105 -9.35 -4.80 14.41
CA ILE A 105 -10.27 -5.84 14.89
C ILE A 105 -11.44 -5.23 15.67
N GLY A 106 -12.65 -5.72 15.37
CA GLY A 106 -13.89 -5.34 16.01
C GLY A 106 -14.56 -4.13 15.38
N GLU A 107 -15.47 -3.51 16.13
CA GLU A 107 -16.32 -2.43 15.67
C GLU A 107 -15.58 -1.08 15.63
N ASN A 108 -15.63 -0.38 14.52
CA ASN A 108 -14.95 0.89 14.26
C ASN A 108 -15.98 2.00 13.98
N ASN A 109 -15.74 3.19 14.54
CA ASN A 109 -16.62 4.34 14.36
C ASN A 109 -16.40 5.01 12.99
N ILE A 110 -17.50 5.34 12.32
CA ILE A 110 -17.55 6.21 11.14
C ILE A 110 -17.99 7.59 11.59
N TYR A 111 -17.19 8.61 11.32
CA TYR A 111 -17.38 9.98 11.79
C TYR A 111 -18.00 10.85 10.70
N ALA A 112 -18.80 11.85 11.11
CA ALA A 112 -19.39 12.83 10.19
C ALA A 112 -18.35 13.79 9.59
N LYS A 113 -17.24 14.03 10.29
CA LYS A 113 -16.12 14.88 9.86
C LYS A 113 -14.80 14.17 10.18
N ASP A 114 -13.72 14.67 9.64
CA ASP A 114 -12.34 14.22 9.77
C ASP A 114 -11.71 14.53 11.15
N ASP A 115 -12.47 14.33 12.20
CA ASP A 115 -12.10 14.62 13.59
C ASP A 115 -12.72 13.60 14.55
N TYR A 116 -11.95 13.12 15.54
CA TYR A 116 -12.41 12.19 16.58
C TYR A 116 -13.50 12.78 17.50
N SER A 117 -13.57 14.11 17.64
CA SER A 117 -14.62 14.78 18.41
C SER A 117 -15.94 14.90 17.65
N SER A 118 -15.92 14.60 16.35
CA SER A 118 -17.09 14.64 15.50
C SER A 118 -18.13 13.57 15.85
N LYS A 119 -19.38 13.83 15.47
CA LYS A 119 -20.48 12.87 15.66
C LYS A 119 -20.18 11.55 14.95
N VAL A 120 -20.33 10.43 15.66
CA VAL A 120 -20.36 9.08 15.07
C VAL A 120 -21.70 8.91 14.35
N ILE A 121 -21.67 8.62 13.06
CA ILE A 121 -22.85 8.48 12.19
C ILE A 121 -23.19 7.03 11.90
N ALA A 122 -22.21 6.13 11.99
CA ALA A 122 -22.37 4.69 11.81
C ALA A 122 -21.19 3.95 12.45
N LYS A 123 -21.26 2.64 12.43
CA LYS A 123 -20.18 1.75 12.85
C LYS A 123 -19.93 0.70 11.76
N VAL A 124 -18.70 0.21 11.66
CA VAL A 124 -18.26 -0.78 10.68
C VAL A 124 -17.37 -1.81 11.35
N GLU A 125 -17.56 -3.07 11.02
CA GLU A 125 -16.72 -4.17 11.50
C GLU A 125 -15.40 -4.25 10.73
N ASP A 126 -14.45 -5.01 11.27
CA ASP A 126 -13.22 -5.36 10.57
C ASP A 126 -13.51 -6.16 9.28
N GLU A 127 -12.51 -6.23 8.43
CA GLU A 127 -12.53 -6.86 7.09
C GLU A 127 -13.54 -6.28 6.08
N VAL A 128 -14.41 -5.34 6.47
CA VAL A 128 -15.30 -4.67 5.53
C VAL A 128 -14.51 -3.81 4.53
N VAL A 129 -14.91 -3.89 3.26
CA VAL A 129 -14.30 -3.14 2.15
C VAL A 129 -15.14 -1.92 1.83
N GLY A 130 -14.49 -0.75 1.71
CA GLY A 130 -15.11 0.52 1.33
C GLY A 130 -14.36 1.23 0.21
N GLU A 131 -15.08 2.02 -0.58
CA GLU A 131 -14.49 2.82 -1.66
C GLU A 131 -13.89 4.11 -1.08
N ILE A 132 -12.62 4.40 -1.40
CA ILE A 132 -11.99 5.67 -1.03
C ILE A 132 -12.59 6.79 -1.88
N LYS A 133 -13.08 7.84 -1.22
CA LYS A 133 -13.54 9.05 -1.88
C LYS A 133 -12.53 10.18 -1.77
N LYS A 134 -11.87 10.28 -0.62
CA LYS A 134 -10.90 11.35 -0.38
C LYS A 134 -9.95 10.98 0.77
N CYS A 135 -8.68 11.31 0.61
CA CYS A 135 -7.67 11.29 1.68
C CYS A 135 -6.88 12.60 1.60
N PRO A 136 -7.26 13.66 2.36
CA PRO A 136 -6.64 14.97 2.23
C PRO A 136 -5.18 14.98 2.69
N VAL A 137 -4.43 15.97 2.20
CA VAL A 137 -3.06 16.24 2.67
C VAL A 137 -3.07 16.62 4.16
N ASN A 138 -2.05 16.16 4.91
CA ASN A 138 -1.87 16.46 6.34
C ASN A 138 -3.10 16.10 7.21
N ASN A 139 -3.89 15.13 6.79
CA ASN A 139 -5.04 14.66 7.52
C ASN A 139 -4.90 13.17 7.85
N SER A 140 -5.18 12.80 9.10
CA SER A 140 -5.14 11.41 9.57
C SER A 140 -6.42 10.62 9.27
N PHE A 141 -7.38 11.20 8.54
CA PHE A 141 -8.63 10.57 8.15
C PHE A 141 -8.76 10.47 6.64
N CYS A 142 -9.52 9.47 6.19
CA CYS A 142 -10.00 9.36 4.82
C CYS A 142 -11.53 9.29 4.80
N LEU A 143 -12.14 9.87 3.77
CA LEU A 143 -13.56 9.75 3.47
C LEU A 143 -13.80 8.46 2.70
N ILE A 144 -14.58 7.56 3.29
CA ILE A 144 -14.84 6.23 2.75
C ILE A 144 -16.34 6.04 2.54
N LYS A 145 -16.70 5.37 1.45
CA LYS A 145 -18.07 5.03 1.12
C LYS A 145 -18.30 3.52 1.25
N PHE A 146 -19.31 3.16 2.05
CA PHE A 146 -19.81 1.80 2.25
C PHE A 146 -21.28 1.75 1.81
N GLY A 147 -21.56 1.28 0.59
CA GLY A 147 -22.90 1.30 0.05
C GLY A 147 -23.50 2.70 0.02
N ASN A 148 -24.50 2.97 0.87
CA ASN A 148 -25.19 4.26 1.00
C ASN A 148 -24.64 5.14 2.13
N ILE A 149 -23.72 4.64 2.92
CA ILE A 149 -23.10 5.38 4.04
C ILE A 149 -21.76 5.92 3.56
N GLU A 150 -21.52 7.21 3.80
CA GLU A 150 -20.26 7.87 3.55
C GLU A 150 -19.83 8.61 4.81
N GLY A 151 -18.58 8.44 5.20
CA GLY A 151 -18.05 9.10 6.38
C GLY A 151 -16.55 8.90 6.55
N TRP A 152 -16.01 9.53 7.57
CA TRP A 152 -14.59 9.64 7.82
C TRP A 152 -14.10 8.54 8.76
N LEU A 153 -12.99 7.90 8.40
CA LEU A 153 -12.30 6.91 9.23
C LEU A 153 -10.83 7.27 9.39
N PRO A 154 -10.24 6.94 10.56
CA PRO A 154 -8.81 7.11 10.77
C PRO A 154 -8.01 6.28 9.76
N ARG A 155 -7.04 6.89 9.10
CA ARG A 155 -6.20 6.26 8.08
C ARG A 155 -5.45 5.04 8.60
N GLN A 156 -5.02 5.05 9.86
CA GLN A 156 -4.24 4.00 10.50
C GLN A 156 -4.94 2.63 10.59
N ILE A 157 -6.27 2.59 10.47
CA ILE A 157 -7.06 1.35 10.48
C ILE A 157 -7.39 0.83 9.09
N LEU A 158 -6.86 1.49 8.04
CA LEU A 158 -7.20 1.22 6.64
C LEU A 158 -6.01 0.55 5.92
N TYR A 159 -6.22 -0.63 5.37
CA TYR A 159 -5.34 -1.20 4.35
C TYR A 159 -5.84 -0.80 2.97
N GLY A 160 -4.96 -0.38 2.07
CA GLY A 160 -5.31 0.08 0.72
C GLY A 160 -4.99 1.55 0.46
N VAL A 161 -4.38 2.23 1.45
CA VAL A 161 -3.89 3.61 1.34
C VAL A 161 -2.58 3.76 2.11
N TYR A 162 -1.61 4.50 1.55
CA TYR A 162 -0.35 4.79 2.26
C TYR A 162 -0.53 5.93 3.27
N PRO A 163 0.32 5.99 4.32
CA PRO A 163 0.20 7.00 5.38
C PRO A 163 0.14 8.43 4.86
N ASP A 164 0.93 8.76 3.84
CA ASP A 164 1.05 10.12 3.29
C ASP A 164 0.41 10.28 1.90
N GLU A 165 -0.35 9.27 1.46
CA GLU A 165 -0.98 9.30 0.14
C GLU A 165 -2.14 10.30 0.12
N ILE A 166 -2.15 11.15 -0.92
CA ILE A 166 -3.23 12.11 -1.17
C ILE A 166 -4.14 11.50 -2.24
N ILE A 167 -5.43 11.50 -1.96
CA ILE A 167 -6.49 11.08 -2.88
C ILE A 167 -7.57 12.16 -2.84
N ASP A 168 -7.81 12.81 -3.97
CA ASP A 168 -8.79 13.89 -4.18
C ASP A 168 -10.04 13.39 -4.89
#